data_7b6d1d99178416749bc7ca6ae37eebba
#
_entry.id   7b6d1d99178416749bc7ca6ae37eebba
#
_cell.length_a   1.000
_cell.length_b   1.000
_cell.length_c   1.000
_cell.angle_alpha   90.00
_cell.angle_beta   90.00
_cell.angle_gamma   90.00
#
_symmetry.space_group_name_H-M   'P 1'
#
loop_
_entity.id
_entity.type
_entity.pdbx_description
1 polymer ?
#
loop_
_entity_poly.entity_id
_entity_poly.type
_entity_poly.pdbx_seq_one_letter_code
_entity_poly.pdbx_strand_id
1 'polypeptide(L)'
;SLLEALGVDHVARVDAYDAQAVRQALKTATSREELDVIVFERPCILLDKSPKKSFEVTADCTACGVCITLGCPALSRDSETGCALIDPSLCVACGQCEQYCNFDAIRPY
;
A
#
# COMPACT_ATOMS: atom_id res chain seq x y z
N SER A 1 26.18 -5.89 4.10
CA SER A 1 25.06 -6.69 4.62
C SER A 1 25.33 -8.19 4.52
N LEU A 2 24.54 -8.98 5.22
CA LEU A 2 24.67 -10.45 5.16
C LEU A 2 24.43 -10.97 3.73
N LEU A 3 23.51 -10.39 3.01
CA LEU A 3 23.18 -10.77 1.63
C LEU A 3 24.37 -10.53 0.68
N GLU A 4 25.01 -9.38 0.81
CA GLU A 4 26.22 -9.06 0.04
C GLU A 4 27.38 -10.02 0.38
N ALA A 5 27.54 -10.34 1.66
CA ALA A 5 28.52 -11.32 2.12
C ALA A 5 28.27 -12.72 1.56
N LEU A 6 27.01 -13.06 1.26
CA LEU A 6 26.63 -14.33 0.62
C LEU A 6 26.74 -14.31 -0.92
N GLY A 7 27.23 -13.22 -1.50
CA GLY A 7 27.45 -13.09 -2.95
C GLY A 7 26.25 -12.61 -3.75
N VAL A 8 25.30 -11.96 -3.11
CA VAL A 8 24.17 -11.32 -3.81
C VAL A 8 24.60 -9.93 -4.27
N ASP A 9 24.67 -9.71 -5.59
CA ASP A 9 25.14 -8.46 -6.17
C ASP A 9 24.05 -7.38 -6.24
N HIS A 10 22.78 -7.80 -6.29
CA HIS A 10 21.65 -6.89 -6.43
C HIS A 10 20.74 -6.97 -5.21
N VAL A 11 20.89 -6.02 -4.30
CA VAL A 11 20.06 -5.88 -3.10
C VAL A 11 19.43 -4.48 -3.10
N ALA A 12 18.11 -4.42 -3.09
CA ALA A 12 17.36 -3.17 -2.96
C ALA A 12 16.62 -3.16 -1.62
N ARG A 13 16.56 -1.98 -0.99
CA ARG A 13 15.77 -1.74 0.22
C ARG A 13 14.69 -0.74 -0.12
N VAL A 14 13.45 -1.07 0.19
CA VAL A 14 12.29 -0.21 -0.07
C VAL A 14 11.38 -0.12 1.15
N ASP A 15 10.76 1.04 1.32
CA ASP A 15 9.69 1.21 2.28
C ASP A 15 8.47 0.40 1.79
N ALA A 16 8.04 -0.58 2.59
CA ALA A 16 6.91 -1.43 2.25
C ALA A 16 5.60 -0.66 2.04
N TYR A 17 5.50 0.58 2.55
CA TYR A 17 4.30 1.40 2.45
C TYR A 17 4.34 2.42 1.29
N ASP A 18 5.46 2.52 0.59
CA ASP A 18 5.57 3.32 -0.63
C ASP A 18 5.29 2.44 -1.86
N ALA A 19 4.05 2.47 -2.33
CA ALA A 19 3.59 1.63 -3.44
C ALA A 19 4.37 1.89 -4.74
N GLN A 20 4.78 3.14 -4.98
CA GLN A 20 5.55 3.49 -6.17
C GLN A 20 6.97 2.92 -6.10
N ALA A 21 7.64 3.04 -4.95
CA ALA A 21 8.98 2.48 -4.74
C ALA A 21 8.98 0.96 -4.85
N VAL A 22 7.98 0.29 -4.26
CA VAL A 22 7.79 -1.16 -4.37
C VAL A 22 7.62 -1.59 -5.83
N ARG A 23 6.75 -0.92 -6.56
CA ARG A 23 6.50 -1.22 -7.98
C ARG A 23 7.74 -1.03 -8.83
N GLN A 24 8.50 0.05 -8.59
CA GLN A 24 9.73 0.33 -9.30
C GLN A 24 10.81 -0.72 -9.01
N ALA A 25 10.99 -1.11 -7.76
CA ALA A 25 11.94 -2.15 -7.36
C ALA A 25 11.62 -3.50 -8.02
N LEU A 26 10.35 -3.88 -8.05
CA LEU A 26 9.89 -5.11 -8.71
C LEU A 26 10.14 -5.07 -10.22
N LYS A 27 9.87 -3.97 -10.88
CA LYS A 27 10.16 -3.81 -12.31
C LYS A 27 11.64 -3.95 -12.61
N THR A 28 12.48 -3.34 -11.82
CA THR A 28 13.94 -3.40 -11.98
C THR A 28 14.45 -4.84 -11.77
N ALA A 29 14.00 -5.49 -10.71
CA ALA A 29 14.40 -6.86 -10.39
C ALA A 29 13.97 -7.86 -11.46
N THR A 30 12.74 -7.76 -11.95
CA THR A 30 12.20 -8.67 -12.98
C THR A 30 12.76 -8.43 -14.38
N SER A 31 13.39 -7.28 -14.61
CA SER A 31 14.06 -6.99 -15.89
C SER A 31 15.44 -7.64 -16.04
N ARG A 32 15.99 -8.17 -14.95
CA ARG A 32 17.29 -8.86 -14.93
C ARG A 32 17.11 -10.38 -14.93
N GLU A 33 18.04 -11.07 -15.53
CA GLU A 33 18.12 -12.56 -15.49
C GLU A 33 19.06 -13.05 -14.38
N GLU A 34 19.27 -12.23 -13.37
CA GLU A 34 20.16 -12.50 -12.23
C GLU A 34 19.35 -12.59 -10.94
N LEU A 35 20.02 -13.06 -9.88
CA LEU A 35 19.40 -13.07 -8.55
C LEU A 35 19.30 -11.65 -8.00
N ASP A 36 18.08 -11.20 -7.79
CA ASP A 36 17.77 -9.95 -7.12
C ASP A 36 17.09 -10.21 -5.78
N VAL A 37 17.46 -9.45 -4.77
CA VAL A 37 16.83 -9.48 -3.46
C VAL A 37 16.26 -8.10 -3.14
N ILE A 38 14.99 -8.05 -2.79
CA ILE A 38 14.33 -6.82 -2.34
C ILE A 38 13.97 -6.97 -0.86
N VAL A 39 14.49 -6.07 -0.05
CA VAL A 39 14.19 -6.02 1.39
C VAL A 39 13.12 -4.96 1.61
N PHE A 40 11.94 -5.39 2.05
CA PHE A 40 10.85 -4.50 2.42
C PHE A 40 10.98 -4.14 3.89
N GLU A 41 11.17 -2.87 4.18
CA GLU A 41 11.39 -2.37 5.54
C GLU A 41 10.29 -1.39 5.92
N ARG A 42 9.64 -1.66 7.04
CA ARG A 42 8.76 -0.71 7.72
C ARG A 42 8.50 -1.17 9.14
N PRO A 43 8.54 -0.27 10.13
CA PRO A 43 8.04 -0.58 11.47
C PRO A 43 6.57 -1.02 11.41
N CYS A 44 6.19 -1.97 12.26
CA CYS A 44 4.81 -2.42 12.32
C CYS A 44 3.88 -1.25 12.65
N ILE A 45 2.81 -1.08 11.88
CA ILE A 45 1.84 0.02 12.08
C ILE A 45 1.21 0.00 13.47
N LEU A 46 1.12 -1.16 14.10
CA LEU A 46 0.56 -1.32 15.45
C LEU A 46 1.51 -0.87 16.56
N LEU A 47 2.79 -0.66 16.26
CA LEU A 47 3.76 -0.11 17.22
C LEU A 47 3.63 1.41 17.34
N ASP A 48 3.10 2.06 16.32
CA ASP A 48 2.88 3.49 16.33
C ASP A 48 1.55 3.81 17.02
N LYS A 49 1.65 4.26 18.27
CA LYS A 49 0.51 4.62 19.13
C LYS A 49 0.08 6.08 18.99
N SER A 50 0.64 6.82 18.02
CA SER A 50 0.20 8.19 17.76
C SER A 50 -1.27 8.20 17.31
N PRO A 51 -2.06 9.21 17.73
CA PRO A 51 -3.44 9.32 17.32
C PRO A 51 -3.50 9.52 15.80
N LYS A 52 -4.07 8.55 15.09
CA LYS A 52 -4.25 8.59 13.65
C LYS A 52 -5.73 8.68 13.33
N LYS A 53 -6.04 9.53 12.37
CA LYS A 53 -7.40 9.59 11.81
C LYS A 53 -7.51 8.55 10.71
N SER A 54 -8.64 7.86 10.67
CA SER A 54 -8.95 6.95 9.57
C SER A 54 -8.98 7.69 8.23
N PHE A 55 -8.85 6.96 7.14
CA PHE A 55 -9.12 7.51 5.81
C PHE A 55 -10.62 7.52 5.53
N GLU A 56 -11.05 8.40 4.65
CA GLU A 56 -12.43 8.48 4.18
C GLU A 56 -12.49 8.44 2.66
N VAL A 57 -13.64 8.04 2.13
CA VAL A 57 -13.92 8.06 0.69
C VAL A 57 -14.82 9.26 0.42
N THR A 58 -14.39 10.13 -0.50
CA THR A 58 -15.11 11.32 -0.88
C THR A 58 -16.12 11.05 -2.02
N ALA A 59 -16.93 12.05 -2.34
CA ALA A 59 -17.88 12.00 -3.46
C ALA A 59 -17.21 11.84 -4.84
N ASP A 60 -15.89 12.04 -4.92
CA ASP A 60 -15.12 11.87 -6.16
C ASP A 60 -14.91 10.40 -6.56
N CYS A 61 -15.36 9.46 -5.72
CA CYS A 61 -15.26 8.03 -6.00
C CYS A 61 -16.09 7.66 -7.25
N THR A 62 -15.42 7.01 -8.21
CA THR A 62 -16.05 6.58 -9.48
C THR A 62 -16.50 5.12 -9.47
N ALA A 63 -16.48 4.47 -8.32
CA ALA A 63 -16.83 3.04 -8.18
C ALA A 63 -15.95 2.08 -9.04
N CYS A 64 -14.73 2.49 -9.36
CA CYS A 64 -13.81 1.66 -10.18
C CYS A 64 -13.37 0.37 -9.50
N GLY A 65 -13.37 0.32 -8.16
CA GLY A 65 -13.07 -0.89 -7.37
C GLY A 65 -11.60 -1.25 -7.23
N VAL A 66 -10.67 -0.44 -7.73
CA VAL A 66 -9.22 -0.74 -7.63
C VAL A 66 -8.76 -0.87 -6.17
N CYS A 67 -9.20 0.02 -5.29
CA CYS A 67 -8.86 -0.04 -3.86
C CYS A 67 -9.39 -1.32 -3.18
N ILE A 68 -10.54 -1.83 -3.62
CA ILE A 68 -11.15 -3.06 -3.08
C ILE A 68 -10.24 -4.28 -3.33
N THR A 69 -9.50 -4.29 -4.45
CA THR A 69 -8.61 -5.40 -4.81
C THR A 69 -7.43 -5.55 -3.86
N LEU A 70 -7.14 -4.54 -3.01
CA LEU A 70 -6.11 -4.63 -1.97
C LEU A 70 -6.43 -5.66 -0.88
N GLY A 71 -7.70 -6.03 -0.74
CA GLY A 71 -8.14 -6.99 0.28
C GLY A 71 -8.10 -6.44 1.71
N CYS A 72 -8.13 -5.13 1.89
CA CYS A 72 -8.16 -4.50 3.21
C CYS A 72 -9.50 -4.79 3.90
N PRO A 73 -9.50 -5.28 5.16
CA PRO A 73 -10.75 -5.58 5.88
C PRO A 73 -11.59 -4.34 6.20
N ALA A 74 -10.98 -3.14 6.21
CA ALA A 74 -11.70 -1.88 6.41
C ALA A 74 -12.43 -1.38 5.15
N LEU A 75 -12.07 -1.91 3.97
CA LEU A 75 -12.65 -1.50 2.69
C LEU A 75 -13.78 -2.43 2.29
N SER A 76 -14.92 -1.85 1.98
CA SER A 76 -16.08 -2.55 1.42
C SER A 76 -16.68 -1.75 0.27
N ARG A 77 -17.63 -2.34 -0.40
CA ARG A 77 -18.34 -1.69 -1.49
C ARG A 77 -19.78 -1.38 -1.07
N ASP A 78 -20.21 -0.16 -1.29
CA ASP A 78 -21.60 0.23 -1.12
C ASP A 78 -22.46 -0.54 -2.12
N SER A 79 -23.49 -1.22 -1.62
CA SER A 79 -24.40 -2.01 -2.45
C SER A 79 -25.30 -1.18 -3.38
N GLU A 80 -25.52 0.09 -3.06
CA GLU A 80 -26.38 0.97 -3.86
C GLU A 80 -25.58 1.75 -4.90
N THR A 81 -24.47 2.38 -4.50
CA THR A 81 -23.67 3.24 -5.37
C THR A 81 -22.49 2.52 -6.04
N GLY A 82 -22.06 1.39 -5.49
CA GLY A 82 -20.85 0.70 -5.91
C GLY A 82 -19.55 1.36 -5.45
N CYS A 83 -19.63 2.51 -4.81
CA CYS A 83 -18.47 3.24 -4.29
C CYS A 83 -17.81 2.49 -3.14
N ALA A 84 -16.54 2.78 -2.90
CA ALA A 84 -15.83 2.23 -1.76
C ALA A 84 -16.32 2.89 -0.45
N LEU A 85 -16.30 2.09 0.60
CA LEU A 85 -16.56 2.55 1.98
C LEU A 85 -15.39 2.12 2.86
N ILE A 86 -15.02 2.97 3.80
CA ILE A 86 -13.98 2.68 4.80
C ILE A 86 -14.64 2.65 6.18
N ASP A 87 -14.49 1.51 6.86
CA ASP A 87 -14.89 1.38 8.26
C ASP A 87 -13.82 1.98 9.17
N PRO A 88 -14.12 3.10 9.86
CA PRO A 88 -13.12 3.76 10.71
C PRO A 88 -12.69 2.93 11.91
N SER A 89 -13.50 1.95 12.33
CA SER A 89 -13.14 1.06 13.44
C SER A 89 -12.08 0.03 13.07
N LEU A 90 -11.96 -0.30 11.79
CA LEU A 90 -11.01 -1.26 11.25
C LEU A 90 -9.81 -0.62 10.56
N CYS A 91 -9.92 0.67 10.20
CA CYS A 91 -8.88 1.39 9.49
C CYS A 91 -7.69 1.71 10.42
N VAL A 92 -6.49 1.25 10.06
CA VAL A 92 -5.24 1.54 10.80
C VAL A 92 -4.49 2.74 10.22
N ALA A 93 -5.08 3.48 9.31
CA ALA A 93 -4.50 4.67 8.69
C ALA A 93 -3.14 4.44 8.01
N CYS A 94 -2.96 3.31 7.36
CA CYS A 94 -1.71 2.98 6.67
C CYS A 94 -1.52 3.73 5.34
N GLY A 95 -2.58 4.30 4.75
CA GLY A 95 -2.53 5.08 3.52
C GLY A 95 -2.36 4.28 2.23
N GLN A 96 -2.42 2.96 2.27
CA GLN A 96 -2.24 2.15 1.05
C GLN A 96 -3.34 2.39 0.03
N CYS A 97 -4.61 2.43 0.46
CA CYS A 97 -5.73 2.64 -0.45
C CYS A 97 -5.68 4.01 -1.15
N GLU A 98 -5.20 5.05 -0.47
CA GLU A 98 -4.99 6.37 -1.07
C GLU A 98 -4.03 6.31 -2.26
N GLN A 99 -2.92 5.58 -2.12
CA GLN A 99 -1.91 5.47 -3.18
C GLN A 99 -2.42 4.76 -4.44
N TYR A 100 -3.44 3.92 -4.32
CA TYR A 100 -4.03 3.20 -5.45
C TYR A 100 -5.26 3.88 -6.04
N CYS A 101 -5.75 4.94 -5.43
CA CYS A 101 -6.89 5.71 -5.96
C CYS A 101 -6.44 6.69 -7.06
N ASN A 102 -6.85 6.45 -8.30
CA ASN A 102 -6.51 7.30 -9.43
C ASN A 102 -7.36 8.60 -9.51
N PHE A 103 -8.33 8.75 -8.62
CA PHE A 103 -9.28 9.86 -8.64
C PHE A 103 -9.17 10.76 -7.40
N ASP A 104 -8.15 10.55 -6.59
CA ASP A 104 -7.94 11.27 -5.31
C ASP A 104 -9.18 11.27 -4.41
N ALA A 105 -9.97 10.22 -4.49
CA ALA A 105 -11.21 10.08 -3.73
C ALA A 105 -11.00 9.57 -2.31
N ILE A 106 -9.82 9.10 -1.96
CA ILE A 106 -9.48 8.60 -0.61
C ILE A 106 -8.51 9.57 0.03
N ARG A 107 -8.89 10.08 1.19
CA ARG A 107 -8.13 11.11 1.93
C ARG A 107 -8.10 10.81 3.42
N PRO A 108 -7.12 11.34 4.18
CA PRO A 108 -7.19 11.35 5.64
C PRO A 108 -8.43 12.13 6.10
N TYR A 109 -9.12 11.55 7.09
CA TYR A 109 -10.31 12.17 7.69
C TYR A 109 -10.01 13.45 8.48
#